data_ec0d97dc44d4d0bac06a8a76780803be
#
_entry.id   ec0d97dc44d4d0bac06a8a76780803be
#
_cell.length_a   1.000
_cell.length_b   1.000
_cell.length_c   1.000
_cell.angle_alpha   90.00
_cell.angle_beta   90.00
_cell.angle_gamma   90.00
#
_symmetry.space_group_name_H-M   'P 1'
#
loop_
_entity.id
_entity.type
_entity.pdbx_description
1 polymer ?
#
loop_
_entity_poly.entity_id
_entity_poly.type
_entity_poly.pdbx_seq_one_letter_code
_entity_poly.pdbx_strand_id
1 'polypeptide(L)'
;MNLIDRRTLLAGTMVTAATIATPAAAQTMVKGHFPLPHGFERFPIWPGKAPGGDHVTVQEEEGLRRPDSAPDDGVFAHVTTPTLTLLRPEAVGARPNGAAVLLIPGGGYSRVAIGHEGYNVSRRLAAAGYVCFSLLYRLPADGWAAGAEAPLQDAQRALRLVRSLSAREKFDANRVGVMGFSAGGHLAAWLTSRTPVPAYQDVDASDQEPIRAAVAAYIYPVIQMEGDFAHQGSRTQLLGADASPERMRAYSLDQDVSADTPPVFLAHALDDTAVPPENSLAMLAALRARRIASECHLFENGGHGFGLIPAPAAPAPWPDLFIAFARRHGV
;
A
#
# COMPACT_ATOMS: atom_id res chain seq x y z
N MET A 1 30.42 13.11 70.17
CA MET A 1 29.32 12.50 69.42
C MET A 1 29.08 13.36 68.19
N ASN A 2 29.80 13.07 67.08
CA ASN A 2 29.87 13.95 65.92
C ASN A 2 28.87 13.48 64.85
N LEU A 3 27.99 14.38 64.47
CA LEU A 3 27.09 14.22 63.30
C LEU A 3 27.87 14.44 62.02
N ILE A 4 27.87 13.43 61.17
CA ILE A 4 28.51 13.47 59.84
C ILE A 4 27.49 14.04 58.86
N ASP A 5 27.84 15.18 58.27
CA ASP A 5 27.11 15.84 57.18
C ASP A 5 27.30 15.08 55.84
N ARG A 6 26.19 14.66 55.21
CA ARG A 6 26.16 13.98 53.93
C ARG A 6 25.66 14.93 52.84
N ARG A 7 26.54 15.75 52.29
CA ARG A 7 26.30 16.47 51.03
C ARG A 7 27.53 16.45 50.17
N THR A 8 27.72 15.36 49.45
CA THR A 8 28.65 15.33 48.33
C THR A 8 27.82 15.31 47.03
N LEU A 9 27.78 16.45 46.34
CA LEU A 9 27.21 16.58 45.00
C LEU A 9 28.12 15.79 44.02
N LEU A 10 27.59 14.75 43.39
CA LEU A 10 28.13 14.17 42.20
C LEU A 10 27.61 14.95 40.99
N ALA A 11 28.45 15.83 40.45
CA ALA A 11 28.24 16.44 39.13
C ALA A 11 28.50 15.36 38.05
N GLY A 12 27.44 14.67 37.62
CA GLY A 12 27.49 13.78 36.48
C GLY A 12 27.34 14.58 35.20
N THR A 13 28.42 14.67 34.39
CA THR A 13 28.40 15.18 33.05
C THR A 13 27.54 14.23 32.18
N MET A 14 26.34 14.64 31.82
CA MET A 14 25.55 13.96 30.79
C MET A 14 26.22 14.19 29.42
N VAL A 15 26.90 13.19 28.90
CA VAL A 15 27.25 13.15 27.49
C VAL A 15 26.01 12.69 26.73
N THR A 16 25.29 13.63 26.17
CA THR A 16 24.23 13.33 25.18
C THR A 16 24.91 12.84 23.91
N ALA A 17 24.95 11.53 23.72
CA ALA A 17 25.27 10.93 22.44
C ALA A 17 24.09 11.24 21.50
N ALA A 18 24.22 12.27 20.67
CA ALA A 18 23.34 12.48 19.54
C ALA A 18 23.59 11.32 18.56
N THR A 19 22.73 10.32 18.58
CA THR A 19 22.64 9.32 17.50
C THR A 19 22.17 10.06 16.25
N ILE A 20 23.10 10.39 15.36
CA ILE A 20 22.81 10.84 14.01
C ILE A 20 22.17 9.62 13.33
N ALA A 21 20.84 9.63 13.22
CA ALA A 21 20.12 8.68 12.38
C ALA A 21 20.63 8.89 10.95
N THR A 22 21.39 7.94 10.45
CA THR A 22 21.73 7.88 9.02
C THR A 22 20.42 7.80 8.24
N PRO A 23 20.18 8.69 7.26
CA PRO A 23 18.99 8.57 6.41
C PRO A 23 19.02 7.18 5.78
N ALA A 24 17.89 6.47 5.84
CA ALA A 24 17.72 5.19 5.16
C ALA A 24 18.16 5.39 3.71
N ALA A 25 19.28 4.79 3.33
CA ALA A 25 19.81 4.89 1.99
C ALA A 25 18.69 4.46 1.03
N ALA A 26 18.28 5.33 0.13
CA ALA A 26 17.34 5.00 -0.92
C ALA A 26 17.89 3.75 -1.62
N GLN A 27 17.18 2.62 -1.44
CA GLN A 27 17.63 1.34 -1.99
C GLN A 27 17.64 1.49 -3.51
N THR A 28 18.83 1.51 -4.09
CA THR A 28 19.00 1.73 -5.54
C THR A 28 18.48 0.50 -6.28
N MET A 29 17.46 0.71 -7.11
CA MET A 29 16.95 -0.30 -8.03
C MET A 29 18.04 -0.75 -8.98
N VAL A 30 18.17 -2.05 -9.20
CA VAL A 30 19.05 -2.60 -10.24
C VAL A 30 18.27 -2.65 -11.54
N LYS A 31 18.55 -1.68 -12.45
CA LYS A 31 17.87 -1.59 -13.74
C LYS A 31 18.07 -2.86 -14.56
N GLY A 32 17.01 -3.33 -15.20
CA GLY A 32 17.04 -4.49 -16.08
C GLY A 32 15.62 -4.90 -16.45
N HIS A 33 15.49 -5.73 -17.50
CA HIS A 33 14.19 -6.26 -17.90
C HIS A 33 13.66 -7.23 -16.82
N PHE A 34 12.42 -7.02 -16.42
CA PHE A 34 11.72 -7.85 -15.45
C PHE A 34 10.56 -8.59 -16.14
N PRO A 35 10.77 -9.87 -16.49
CA PRO A 35 9.76 -10.62 -17.24
C PRO A 35 8.51 -10.86 -16.39
N LEU A 36 7.35 -10.84 -17.03
CA LEU A 36 6.10 -11.20 -16.38
C LEU A 36 6.18 -12.67 -15.93
N PRO A 37 5.96 -12.99 -14.64
CA PRO A 37 6.07 -14.36 -14.19
C PRO A 37 5.00 -15.27 -14.80
N HIS A 38 5.32 -16.56 -14.92
CA HIS A 38 4.41 -17.56 -15.48
C HIS A 38 3.05 -17.58 -14.76
N GLY A 39 1.97 -17.68 -15.50
CA GLY A 39 0.58 -17.71 -15.01
C GLY A 39 -0.05 -16.34 -14.81
N PHE A 40 0.73 -15.26 -14.91
CA PHE A 40 0.22 -13.90 -14.86
C PHE A 40 -0.12 -13.37 -16.26
N GLU A 41 -1.14 -12.48 -16.30
CA GLU A 41 -1.56 -11.74 -17.49
C GLU A 41 -1.59 -10.25 -17.16
N ARG A 42 -0.93 -9.41 -17.97
CA ARG A 42 -0.86 -7.95 -17.75
C ARG A 42 -1.57 -7.21 -18.86
N PHE A 43 -2.36 -6.20 -18.51
CA PHE A 43 -3.07 -5.35 -19.47
C PHE A 43 -3.19 -3.90 -18.93
N PRO A 44 -3.26 -2.89 -19.82
CA PRO A 44 -3.41 -1.51 -19.42
C PRO A 44 -4.78 -1.26 -18.80
N ILE A 45 -4.84 -0.30 -17.83
CA ILE A 45 -6.10 0.10 -17.20
C ILE A 45 -6.85 1.20 -17.97
N TRP A 46 -6.14 1.95 -18.79
CA TRP A 46 -6.72 2.99 -19.65
C TRP A 46 -6.83 2.50 -21.09
N PRO A 47 -7.92 2.84 -21.83
CA PRO A 47 -8.11 2.40 -23.20
C PRO A 47 -7.14 3.05 -24.21
N GLY A 48 -6.31 3.97 -23.74
CA GLY A 48 -5.28 4.68 -24.48
C GLY A 48 -4.20 5.19 -23.54
N LYS A 49 -3.69 6.39 -23.78
CA LYS A 49 -2.77 7.04 -22.84
C LYS A 49 -3.48 7.36 -21.53
N ALA A 50 -2.76 7.23 -20.42
CA ALA A 50 -3.25 7.67 -19.12
C ALA A 50 -3.56 9.18 -19.14
N PRO A 51 -4.63 9.65 -18.46
CA PRO A 51 -5.06 11.04 -18.54
C PRO A 51 -4.01 12.00 -17.95
N GLY A 52 -3.92 13.20 -18.53
CA GLY A 52 -3.03 14.27 -18.03
C GLY A 52 -1.55 14.03 -18.23
N GLY A 53 -1.15 13.25 -19.23
CA GLY A 53 0.24 12.90 -19.54
C GLY A 53 0.92 13.81 -20.56
N ASP A 54 0.32 14.91 -21.02
CA ASP A 54 0.85 15.75 -22.10
C ASP A 54 2.24 16.37 -21.80
N HIS A 55 2.53 16.57 -20.52
CA HIS A 55 3.80 17.12 -20.05
C HIS A 55 4.74 16.10 -19.40
N VAL A 56 4.36 14.82 -19.41
CA VAL A 56 5.17 13.74 -18.84
C VAL A 56 6.28 13.38 -19.80
N THR A 57 7.53 13.58 -19.37
CA THR A 57 8.75 13.35 -20.19
C THR A 57 9.60 12.21 -19.64
N VAL A 58 9.23 11.64 -18.49
CA VAL A 58 9.96 10.53 -17.89
C VAL A 58 9.82 9.26 -18.75
N GLN A 59 10.80 8.38 -18.64
CA GLN A 59 10.76 7.05 -19.24
C GLN A 59 10.56 6.03 -18.13
N GLU A 60 9.65 5.09 -18.35
CA GLU A 60 9.40 4.00 -17.43
C GLU A 60 10.66 3.17 -17.23
N GLU A 61 10.99 2.90 -15.98
CA GLU A 61 12.13 2.11 -15.59
C GLU A 61 11.67 0.87 -14.84
N GLU A 62 12.22 -0.27 -15.20
CA GLU A 62 12.00 -1.54 -14.50
C GLU A 62 13.32 -2.13 -14.01
N GLY A 63 13.25 -2.96 -12.99
CA GLY A 63 14.43 -3.62 -12.42
C GLY A 63 14.10 -4.44 -11.19
N LEU A 64 15.14 -4.94 -10.55
CA LEU A 64 15.04 -5.62 -9.26
C LEU A 64 15.07 -4.62 -8.11
N ARG A 65 14.35 -4.92 -7.05
CA ARG A 65 14.26 -4.06 -5.86
C ARG A 65 15.61 -3.87 -5.17
N ARG A 66 16.46 -4.92 -5.16
CA ARG A 66 17.83 -4.94 -4.63
C ARG A 66 18.70 -5.86 -5.46
N PRO A 67 20.05 -5.72 -5.41
CA PRO A 67 20.96 -6.60 -6.14
C PRO A 67 20.84 -8.09 -5.78
N ASP A 68 20.47 -8.39 -4.55
CA ASP A 68 20.28 -9.74 -3.99
C ASP A 68 18.83 -10.22 -4.00
N SER A 69 17.93 -9.47 -4.62
CA SER A 69 16.52 -9.84 -4.73
C SER A 69 16.32 -11.10 -5.58
N ALA A 70 15.26 -11.86 -5.24
CA ALA A 70 14.79 -12.93 -6.12
C ALA A 70 14.45 -12.40 -7.53
N PRO A 71 14.59 -13.23 -8.58
CA PRO A 71 14.34 -12.81 -9.97
C PRO A 71 12.92 -12.26 -10.23
N ASP A 72 11.97 -12.55 -9.36
CA ASP A 72 10.57 -12.07 -9.43
C ASP A 72 10.27 -10.92 -8.46
N ASP A 73 11.28 -10.34 -7.79
CA ASP A 73 11.15 -9.17 -6.91
C ASP A 73 11.33 -7.86 -7.72
N GLY A 74 10.49 -7.70 -8.74
CA GLY A 74 10.54 -6.55 -9.64
C GLY A 74 9.95 -5.28 -9.05
N VAL A 75 10.52 -4.15 -9.46
CA VAL A 75 10.02 -2.80 -9.18
C VAL A 75 9.93 -1.99 -10.46
N PHE A 76 9.00 -1.03 -10.49
CA PHE A 76 8.85 -0.06 -11.56
C PHE A 76 8.95 1.36 -11.00
N ALA A 77 9.67 2.22 -11.70
CA ALA A 77 9.70 3.66 -11.47
C ALA A 77 9.24 4.38 -12.73
N HIS A 78 8.81 5.64 -12.58
CA HIS A 78 8.35 6.46 -13.71
C HIS A 78 7.28 5.77 -14.57
N VAL A 79 6.25 5.24 -13.91
CA VAL A 79 5.19 4.46 -14.58
C VAL A 79 4.43 5.35 -15.56
N THR A 80 4.60 5.09 -16.85
CA THR A 80 3.90 5.81 -17.94
C THR A 80 2.69 5.06 -18.48
N THR A 81 2.67 3.74 -18.28
CA THR A 81 1.57 2.86 -18.70
C THR A 81 1.03 2.09 -17.49
N PRO A 82 0.04 2.65 -16.76
CA PRO A 82 -0.59 1.94 -15.65
C PRO A 82 -1.26 0.65 -16.10
N THR A 83 -1.03 -0.43 -15.35
CA THR A 83 -1.53 -1.77 -15.72
C THR A 83 -2.12 -2.50 -14.53
N LEU A 84 -3.04 -3.43 -14.82
CA LEU A 84 -3.38 -4.53 -13.93
C LEU A 84 -2.66 -5.81 -14.36
N THR A 85 -2.15 -6.54 -13.38
CA THR A 85 -1.60 -7.87 -13.57
C THR A 85 -2.48 -8.88 -12.86
N LEU A 86 -3.14 -9.74 -13.63
CA LEU A 86 -4.09 -10.75 -13.18
C LEU A 86 -3.39 -12.08 -12.89
N LEU A 87 -3.75 -12.71 -11.79
CA LEU A 87 -3.45 -14.11 -11.49
C LEU A 87 -4.74 -14.83 -11.08
N ARG A 88 -5.06 -15.91 -11.80
CA ARG A 88 -6.21 -16.77 -11.51
C ARG A 88 -5.83 -17.90 -10.55
N PRO A 89 -6.73 -18.34 -9.66
CA PRO A 89 -6.49 -19.48 -8.77
C PRO A 89 -6.04 -20.74 -9.50
N GLU A 90 -6.61 -21.01 -10.67
CA GLU A 90 -6.29 -22.18 -11.50
C GLU A 90 -4.83 -22.21 -11.95
N ALA A 91 -4.20 -21.05 -12.14
CA ALA A 91 -2.79 -20.96 -12.52
C ALA A 91 -1.83 -21.45 -11.42
N VAL A 92 -2.32 -21.56 -10.18
CA VAL A 92 -1.59 -22.12 -9.03
C VAL A 92 -2.21 -23.41 -8.51
N GLY A 93 -3.09 -24.05 -9.29
CA GLY A 93 -3.73 -25.33 -8.96
C GLY A 93 -4.85 -25.24 -7.93
N ALA A 94 -5.36 -24.02 -7.64
CA ALA A 94 -6.44 -23.81 -6.68
C ALA A 94 -7.81 -23.65 -7.36
N ARG A 95 -8.88 -23.83 -6.59
CA ARG A 95 -10.25 -23.58 -7.06
C ARG A 95 -10.68 -22.17 -6.70
N PRO A 96 -11.35 -21.43 -7.60
CA PRO A 96 -11.91 -20.12 -7.30
C PRO A 96 -12.90 -20.18 -6.13
N ASN A 97 -12.84 -19.19 -5.24
CA ASN A 97 -13.78 -19.02 -4.14
C ASN A 97 -14.91 -18.01 -4.45
N GLY A 98 -14.91 -17.44 -5.67
CA GLY A 98 -15.88 -16.46 -6.15
C GLY A 98 -15.64 -15.04 -5.66
N ALA A 99 -14.44 -14.73 -5.13
CA ALA A 99 -14.03 -13.38 -4.71
C ALA A 99 -12.76 -12.93 -5.44
N ALA A 100 -12.51 -11.61 -5.47
CA ALA A 100 -11.31 -11.03 -6.03
C ALA A 100 -10.63 -10.07 -5.05
N VAL A 101 -9.33 -9.81 -5.24
CA VAL A 101 -8.57 -8.83 -4.48
C VAL A 101 -7.76 -7.95 -5.44
N LEU A 102 -7.92 -6.63 -5.30
CA LEU A 102 -7.05 -5.63 -5.91
C LEU A 102 -5.90 -5.33 -4.94
N LEU A 103 -4.67 -5.61 -5.36
CA LEU A 103 -3.45 -5.36 -4.61
C LEU A 103 -2.80 -4.06 -5.10
N ILE A 104 -2.45 -3.18 -4.16
CA ILE A 104 -1.82 -1.88 -4.39
C ILE A 104 -0.45 -1.89 -3.71
N PRO A 105 0.63 -2.24 -4.43
CA PRO A 105 1.97 -2.32 -3.86
C PRO A 105 2.49 -0.96 -3.41
N GLY A 106 3.42 -0.97 -2.45
CA GLY A 106 4.12 0.21 -1.97
C GLY A 106 5.33 0.59 -2.83
N GLY A 107 6.22 1.37 -2.21
CA GLY A 107 7.43 1.89 -2.85
C GLY A 107 7.61 3.39 -2.64
N GLY A 108 7.01 3.96 -1.60
CA GLY A 108 7.21 5.35 -1.18
C GLY A 108 6.71 6.40 -2.17
N TYR A 109 5.82 6.06 -3.09
CA TYR A 109 5.39 6.89 -4.23
C TYR A 109 6.53 7.27 -5.21
N SER A 110 7.74 6.71 -5.03
CA SER A 110 8.87 6.88 -5.95
C SER A 110 9.05 5.70 -6.91
N ARG A 111 8.41 4.58 -6.59
CA ARG A 111 8.40 3.33 -7.35
C ARG A 111 7.22 2.46 -6.93
N VAL A 112 7.00 1.35 -7.64
CA VAL A 112 5.99 0.34 -7.30
C VAL A 112 6.68 -1.02 -7.14
N ALA A 113 6.65 -1.61 -5.92
CA ALA A 113 7.27 -2.89 -5.58
C ALA A 113 6.38 -4.08 -6.00
N ILE A 114 6.12 -4.17 -7.31
CA ILE A 114 5.10 -5.07 -7.88
C ILE A 114 5.43 -6.56 -7.65
N GLY A 115 6.70 -6.95 -7.63
CA GLY A 115 7.11 -8.34 -7.40
C GLY A 115 6.80 -8.77 -5.98
N HIS A 116 7.32 -8.03 -5.00
CA HIS A 116 7.24 -8.36 -3.58
C HIS A 116 5.83 -8.30 -3.02
N GLU A 117 5.12 -7.20 -3.26
CA GLU A 117 3.82 -6.91 -2.65
C GLU A 117 2.64 -7.16 -3.61
N GLY A 118 2.93 -7.27 -4.92
CA GLY A 118 1.93 -7.65 -5.92
C GLY A 118 1.98 -9.15 -6.20
N TYR A 119 3.01 -9.63 -6.91
CA TYR A 119 3.02 -11.01 -7.44
C TYR A 119 3.12 -12.08 -6.36
N ASN A 120 4.00 -11.91 -5.37
CA ASN A 120 4.15 -12.89 -4.31
C ASN A 120 2.88 -13.01 -3.47
N VAL A 121 2.27 -11.88 -3.11
CA VAL A 121 1.01 -11.87 -2.37
C VAL A 121 -0.14 -12.42 -3.22
N SER A 122 -0.18 -12.09 -4.53
CA SER A 122 -1.16 -12.68 -5.45
C SER A 122 -1.10 -14.21 -5.46
N ARG A 123 0.11 -14.82 -5.52
CA ARG A 123 0.25 -16.29 -5.44
C ARG A 123 -0.32 -16.87 -4.15
N ARG A 124 -0.06 -16.19 -3.02
CA ARG A 124 -0.58 -16.64 -1.71
C ARG A 124 -2.09 -16.57 -1.62
N LEU A 125 -2.70 -15.49 -2.13
CA LEU A 125 -4.16 -15.32 -2.12
C LEU A 125 -4.83 -16.19 -3.19
N ALA A 126 -4.24 -16.34 -4.37
CA ALA A 126 -4.74 -17.23 -5.41
C ALA A 126 -4.76 -18.68 -4.94
N ALA A 127 -3.76 -19.13 -4.17
CA ALA A 127 -3.77 -20.45 -3.53
C ALA A 127 -4.91 -20.63 -2.52
N ALA A 128 -5.49 -19.54 -2.00
CA ALA A 128 -6.70 -19.54 -1.16
C ALA A 128 -8.01 -19.35 -1.96
N GLY A 129 -7.91 -19.28 -3.30
CA GLY A 129 -9.04 -19.22 -4.23
C GLY A 129 -9.43 -17.83 -4.72
N TYR A 130 -8.70 -16.77 -4.38
CA TYR A 130 -9.01 -15.41 -4.84
C TYR A 130 -8.50 -15.16 -6.26
N VAL A 131 -9.28 -14.50 -7.09
CA VAL A 131 -8.78 -13.87 -8.32
C VAL A 131 -8.02 -12.61 -7.92
N CYS A 132 -6.74 -12.51 -8.27
CA CYS A 132 -5.87 -11.44 -7.81
C CYS A 132 -5.50 -10.48 -8.95
N PHE A 133 -5.57 -9.19 -8.68
CA PHE A 133 -5.17 -8.12 -9.59
C PHE A 133 -4.16 -7.24 -8.89
N SER A 134 -2.94 -7.13 -9.43
CA SER A 134 -1.89 -6.24 -8.90
C SER A 134 -1.80 -4.98 -9.75
N LEU A 135 -1.91 -3.83 -9.12
CA LEU A 135 -1.89 -2.51 -9.78
C LEU A 135 -0.47 -1.97 -9.89
N LEU A 136 -0.08 -1.64 -11.12
CA LEU A 136 1.04 -0.75 -11.42
C LEU A 136 0.43 0.63 -11.71
N TYR A 137 0.72 1.64 -10.90
CA TYR A 137 0.08 2.94 -10.91
C TYR A 137 1.06 4.08 -11.16
N ARG A 138 0.60 5.20 -11.70
CA ARG A 138 1.37 6.42 -11.94
C ARG A 138 1.93 6.98 -10.65
N LEU A 139 3.14 7.52 -10.73
CA LEU A 139 3.81 8.14 -9.59
C LEU A 139 3.59 9.65 -9.62
N PRO A 140 3.28 10.28 -8.46
CA PRO A 140 2.79 11.66 -8.43
C PRO A 140 3.84 12.70 -8.84
N ALA A 141 5.14 12.42 -8.64
CA ALA A 141 6.24 13.34 -8.95
C ALA A 141 6.65 13.35 -10.43
N ASP A 142 6.04 12.53 -11.29
CA ASP A 142 6.43 12.35 -12.70
C ASP A 142 5.86 13.41 -13.67
N GLY A 143 5.24 14.47 -13.16
CA GLY A 143 4.75 15.58 -13.99
C GLY A 143 3.33 15.39 -14.55
N TRP A 144 2.55 14.48 -14.02
CA TRP A 144 1.13 14.30 -14.38
C TRP A 144 0.31 15.53 -14.03
N ALA A 145 -0.63 15.94 -14.90
CA ALA A 145 -1.50 17.09 -14.64
C ALA A 145 -2.31 16.97 -13.34
N ALA A 146 -2.68 15.74 -12.96
CA ALA A 146 -3.37 15.45 -11.70
C ALA A 146 -2.44 15.49 -10.47
N GLY A 147 -1.12 15.54 -10.65
CA GLY A 147 -0.15 15.61 -9.56
C GLY A 147 -0.34 14.50 -8.53
N ALA A 148 -0.60 14.87 -7.27
CA ALA A 148 -0.82 13.94 -6.17
C ALA A 148 -2.00 12.99 -6.38
N GLU A 149 -2.99 13.35 -7.19
CA GLU A 149 -4.20 12.56 -7.43
C GLU A 149 -4.03 11.53 -8.55
N ALA A 150 -2.95 11.56 -9.33
CA ALA A 150 -2.73 10.60 -10.41
C ALA A 150 -2.77 9.13 -9.94
N PRO A 151 -2.14 8.75 -8.80
CA PRO A 151 -2.29 7.40 -8.25
C PRO A 151 -3.73 7.05 -7.87
N LEU A 152 -4.50 8.00 -7.31
CA LEU A 152 -5.90 7.77 -6.93
C LEU A 152 -6.79 7.55 -8.16
N GLN A 153 -6.57 8.31 -9.25
CA GLN A 153 -7.27 8.09 -10.52
C GLN A 153 -7.05 6.65 -11.01
N ASP A 154 -5.81 6.17 -10.97
CA ASP A 154 -5.47 4.81 -11.39
C ASP A 154 -6.07 3.75 -10.45
N ALA A 155 -6.07 3.98 -9.13
CA ALA A 155 -6.65 3.07 -8.16
C ALA A 155 -8.19 2.97 -8.30
N GLN A 156 -8.88 4.09 -8.53
CA GLN A 156 -10.32 4.12 -8.79
C GLN A 156 -10.65 3.41 -10.11
N ARG A 157 -9.90 3.72 -11.17
CA ARG A 157 -10.07 3.07 -12.48
C ARG A 157 -9.81 1.56 -12.38
N ALA A 158 -8.76 1.15 -11.69
CA ALA A 158 -8.44 -0.26 -11.45
C ALA A 158 -9.57 -1.00 -10.73
N LEU A 159 -10.13 -0.42 -9.66
CA LEU A 159 -11.24 -1.04 -8.91
C LEU A 159 -12.50 -1.21 -9.77
N ARG A 160 -12.87 -0.18 -10.54
CA ARG A 160 -13.99 -0.23 -11.49
C ARG A 160 -13.76 -1.27 -12.57
N LEU A 161 -12.56 -1.31 -13.15
CA LEU A 161 -12.20 -2.29 -14.16
C LEU A 161 -12.22 -3.72 -13.62
N VAL A 162 -11.67 -3.97 -12.42
CA VAL A 162 -11.77 -5.27 -11.75
C VAL A 162 -13.22 -5.70 -11.63
N ARG A 163 -14.12 -4.84 -11.15
CA ARG A 163 -15.55 -5.16 -11.01
C ARG A 163 -16.20 -5.49 -12.36
N SER A 164 -15.91 -4.73 -13.40
CA SER A 164 -16.45 -4.97 -14.76
C SER A 164 -15.99 -6.30 -15.36
N LEU A 165 -14.83 -6.82 -14.91
CA LEU A 165 -14.29 -8.12 -15.33
C LEU A 165 -14.92 -9.33 -14.61
N SER A 166 -15.79 -9.13 -13.63
CA SER A 166 -16.30 -10.18 -12.75
C SER A 166 -16.95 -11.36 -13.48
N ALA A 167 -17.76 -11.10 -14.50
CA ALA A 167 -18.39 -12.13 -15.30
C ALA A 167 -17.37 -12.96 -16.11
N ARG A 168 -16.37 -12.29 -16.72
CA ARG A 168 -15.30 -12.93 -17.48
C ARG A 168 -14.41 -13.79 -16.59
N GLU A 169 -14.03 -13.28 -15.44
CA GLU A 169 -13.11 -13.92 -14.51
C GLU A 169 -13.81 -14.76 -13.42
N LYS A 170 -15.15 -14.91 -13.51
CA LYS A 170 -15.99 -15.80 -12.71
C LYS A 170 -15.92 -15.55 -11.19
N PHE A 171 -16.01 -14.29 -10.77
CA PHE A 171 -16.20 -13.89 -9.38
C PHE A 171 -17.40 -12.94 -9.24
N ASP A 172 -17.86 -12.72 -8.01
CA ASP A 172 -18.92 -11.75 -7.71
C ASP A 172 -18.33 -10.34 -7.62
N ALA A 173 -18.84 -9.39 -8.41
CA ALA A 173 -18.45 -7.99 -8.39
C ALA A 173 -18.61 -7.32 -7.00
N ASN A 174 -19.50 -7.85 -6.15
CA ASN A 174 -19.69 -7.37 -4.78
C ASN A 174 -18.73 -7.99 -3.76
N ARG A 175 -17.91 -8.97 -4.19
CA ARG A 175 -16.91 -9.64 -3.36
C ARG A 175 -15.49 -9.27 -3.79
N VAL A 176 -15.24 -7.97 -3.97
CA VAL A 176 -13.94 -7.42 -4.32
C VAL A 176 -13.32 -6.74 -3.11
N GLY A 177 -12.20 -7.27 -2.62
CA GLY A 177 -11.37 -6.66 -1.60
C GLY A 177 -10.30 -5.74 -2.20
N VAL A 178 -9.84 -4.77 -1.42
CA VAL A 178 -8.68 -3.92 -1.75
C VAL A 178 -7.62 -4.11 -0.68
N MET A 179 -6.38 -4.37 -1.08
CA MET A 179 -5.24 -4.54 -0.17
C MET A 179 -4.09 -3.66 -0.60
N GLY A 180 -3.56 -2.84 0.31
CA GLY A 180 -2.42 -1.97 0.02
C GLY A 180 -1.30 -2.09 1.03
N PHE A 181 -0.07 -1.79 0.58
CA PHE A 181 1.17 -1.97 1.33
C PHE A 181 1.93 -0.65 1.42
N SER A 182 2.44 -0.27 2.60
CA SER A 182 3.28 0.92 2.76
C SER A 182 2.62 2.18 2.15
N ALA A 183 3.25 2.85 1.19
CA ALA A 183 2.64 3.94 0.42
C ALA A 183 1.43 3.49 -0.41
N GLY A 184 1.41 2.22 -0.90
CA GLY A 184 0.21 1.61 -1.50
C GLY A 184 -0.89 1.35 -0.47
N GLY A 185 -0.53 1.18 0.81
CA GLY A 185 -1.48 1.16 1.94
C GLY A 185 -2.16 2.52 2.15
N HIS A 186 -1.41 3.61 1.97
CA HIS A 186 -1.98 4.96 1.92
C HIS A 186 -2.96 5.10 0.76
N LEU A 187 -2.57 4.67 -0.43
CA LEU A 187 -3.45 4.75 -1.61
C LEU A 187 -4.70 3.88 -1.46
N ALA A 188 -4.57 2.68 -0.89
CA ALA A 188 -5.70 1.81 -0.56
C ALA A 188 -6.64 2.45 0.48
N ALA A 189 -6.08 3.05 1.53
CA ALA A 189 -6.86 3.77 2.53
C ALA A 189 -7.56 5.00 1.91
N TRP A 190 -6.86 5.76 1.07
CA TRP A 190 -7.48 6.90 0.36
C TRP A 190 -8.66 6.45 -0.52
N LEU A 191 -8.48 5.35 -1.26
CA LEU A 191 -9.53 4.78 -2.11
C LEU A 191 -10.75 4.30 -1.33
N THR A 192 -10.57 3.76 -0.13
CA THR A 192 -11.60 2.97 0.56
C THR A 192 -12.12 3.56 1.86
N SER A 193 -11.42 4.50 2.50
CA SER A 193 -11.83 5.08 3.79
C SER A 193 -12.44 6.47 3.69
N ARG A 194 -12.43 7.08 2.52
CA ARG A 194 -13.10 8.36 2.27
C ARG A 194 -14.38 8.17 1.48
N THR A 195 -15.27 9.17 1.55
CA THR A 195 -16.43 9.20 0.66
C THR A 195 -15.95 9.18 -0.79
N PRO A 196 -16.37 8.22 -1.61
CA PRO A 196 -15.87 8.08 -2.98
C PRO A 196 -16.37 9.24 -3.85
N VAL A 197 -15.43 10.07 -4.31
CA VAL A 197 -15.63 11.09 -5.32
C VAL A 197 -14.83 10.70 -6.55
N PRO A 198 -15.41 10.64 -7.76
CA PRO A 198 -14.65 10.34 -8.97
C PRO A 198 -13.51 11.34 -9.17
N ALA A 199 -12.27 10.83 -9.27
CA ALA A 199 -11.06 11.65 -9.45
C ALA A 199 -10.75 11.92 -10.93
N TYR A 200 -11.52 11.33 -11.85
CA TYR A 200 -11.37 11.49 -13.31
C TYR A 200 -12.73 11.40 -14.00
N GLN A 201 -12.79 11.82 -15.26
CA GLN A 201 -13.98 11.69 -16.08
C GLN A 201 -14.08 10.29 -16.68
N ASP A 202 -15.29 9.73 -16.75
CA ASP A 202 -15.53 8.40 -17.31
C ASP A 202 -15.01 8.31 -18.75
N VAL A 203 -14.30 7.21 -19.05
CA VAL A 203 -13.69 6.96 -20.37
C VAL A 203 -14.33 5.78 -21.10
N ASP A 204 -14.94 4.86 -20.39
CA ASP A 204 -15.69 3.73 -20.99
C ASP A 204 -16.74 3.16 -20.03
N ALA A 205 -17.42 2.08 -20.44
CA ALA A 205 -18.51 1.46 -19.67
C ALA A 205 -18.07 0.92 -18.30
N SER A 206 -16.79 0.58 -18.09
CA SER A 206 -16.29 0.10 -16.80
C SER A 206 -16.37 1.19 -15.73
N ASP A 207 -16.41 2.47 -16.11
CA ASP A 207 -16.51 3.60 -15.19
C ASP A 207 -17.92 3.79 -14.60
N GLN A 208 -18.88 3.02 -15.07
CA GLN A 208 -20.22 2.94 -14.46
C GLN A 208 -20.23 2.02 -13.20
N GLU A 209 -19.18 1.22 -13.01
CA GLU A 209 -19.02 0.42 -11.79
C GLU A 209 -18.76 1.32 -10.57
N PRO A 210 -19.31 0.98 -9.39
CA PRO A 210 -19.08 1.78 -8.19
C PRO A 210 -17.63 1.69 -7.68
N ILE A 211 -17.13 2.82 -7.17
CA ILE A 211 -15.86 2.89 -6.44
C ILE A 211 -16.08 2.36 -5.02
N ARG A 212 -16.24 1.06 -4.88
CA ARG A 212 -16.55 0.43 -3.59
C ARG A 212 -15.88 -0.93 -3.45
N ALA A 213 -15.17 -1.13 -2.34
CA ALA A 213 -14.62 -2.40 -1.91
C ALA A 213 -15.55 -3.07 -0.88
N ALA A 214 -15.56 -4.40 -0.83
CA ALA A 214 -16.29 -5.17 0.17
C ALA A 214 -15.52 -5.28 1.49
N VAL A 215 -14.18 -5.37 1.41
CA VAL A 215 -13.25 -5.28 2.55
C VAL A 215 -12.01 -4.51 2.11
N ALA A 216 -11.30 -3.92 3.07
CA ALA A 216 -10.00 -3.31 2.84
C ALA A 216 -8.93 -3.91 3.76
N ALA A 217 -7.67 -3.92 3.31
CA ALA A 217 -6.52 -4.31 4.11
C ALA A 217 -5.39 -3.31 3.92
N TYR A 218 -4.82 -2.82 5.02
CA TYR A 218 -3.70 -1.88 5.02
C TYR A 218 -2.54 -2.53 5.77
N ILE A 219 -1.50 -2.90 5.03
CA ILE A 219 -0.36 -3.66 5.54
C ILE A 219 0.83 -2.71 5.69
N TYR A 220 1.31 -2.53 6.91
CA TYR A 220 2.31 -1.52 7.31
C TYR A 220 2.11 -0.17 6.59
N PRO A 221 0.86 0.38 6.63
CA PRO A 221 0.49 1.49 5.78
C PRO A 221 1.14 2.80 6.23
N VAL A 222 1.48 3.65 5.29
CA VAL A 222 1.55 5.08 5.54
C VAL A 222 0.12 5.58 5.71
N ILE A 223 -0.16 6.34 6.74
CA ILE A 223 -1.48 6.94 7.01
C ILE A 223 -1.35 8.44 7.22
N GLN A 224 -0.37 8.86 8.02
CA GLN A 224 -0.15 10.25 8.37
C GLN A 224 0.88 10.89 7.43
N MET A 225 0.56 12.09 6.96
CA MET A 225 1.47 12.95 6.19
C MET A 225 1.99 14.12 7.04
N GLU A 226 1.42 14.31 8.25
CA GLU A 226 1.78 15.35 9.21
C GLU A 226 2.32 14.70 10.52
N GLY A 227 3.20 15.42 11.23
CA GLY A 227 3.71 14.99 12.54
C GLY A 227 4.89 14.03 12.48
N ASP A 228 5.23 13.50 13.69
CA ASP A 228 6.46 12.74 13.93
C ASP A 228 6.43 11.32 13.32
N PHE A 229 5.24 10.78 13.08
CA PHE A 229 5.06 9.44 12.52
C PHE A 229 4.88 9.43 10.99
N ALA A 230 4.94 10.62 10.36
CA ALA A 230 4.83 10.72 8.91
C ALA A 230 6.07 10.13 8.22
N HIS A 231 5.85 9.25 7.23
CA HIS A 231 6.94 8.78 6.39
C HIS A 231 7.35 9.88 5.40
N GLN A 232 8.45 10.59 5.71
CA GLN A 232 8.91 11.77 4.97
C GLN A 232 9.09 11.52 3.48
N GLY A 233 9.65 10.36 3.10
CA GLY A 233 9.86 10.00 1.70
C GLY A 233 8.53 9.97 0.92
N SER A 234 7.52 9.28 1.42
CA SER A 234 6.19 9.22 0.79
C SER A 234 5.51 10.58 0.74
N ARG A 235 5.63 11.37 1.83
CA ARG A 235 5.09 12.74 1.86
C ARG A 235 5.71 13.62 0.79
N THR A 236 7.04 13.64 0.69
CA THR A 236 7.75 14.46 -0.29
C THR A 236 7.40 14.06 -1.72
N GLN A 237 7.32 12.76 -2.01
CA GLN A 237 6.97 12.26 -3.34
C GLN A 237 5.51 12.59 -3.71
N LEU A 238 4.58 12.49 -2.75
CA LEU A 238 3.17 12.74 -3.00
C LEU A 238 2.82 14.22 -3.04
N LEU A 239 3.36 15.02 -2.12
CA LEU A 239 2.90 16.39 -1.87
C LEU A 239 3.92 17.46 -2.25
N GLY A 240 5.18 17.09 -2.51
CA GLY A 240 6.30 18.01 -2.66
C GLY A 240 7.02 18.27 -1.34
N ALA A 241 8.26 18.82 -1.44
CA ALA A 241 9.09 19.10 -0.27
C ALA A 241 8.47 20.19 0.64
N ASP A 242 7.82 21.18 0.03
CA ASP A 242 7.29 22.38 0.68
C ASP A 242 5.77 22.30 0.91
N ALA A 243 5.23 21.10 1.13
CA ALA A 243 3.80 20.92 1.39
C ALA A 243 3.37 21.68 2.66
N SER A 244 2.28 22.46 2.56
CA SER A 244 1.73 23.19 3.72
C SER A 244 1.16 22.22 4.76
N PRO A 245 1.08 22.64 6.06
CA PRO A 245 0.44 21.83 7.09
C PRO A 245 -1.00 21.43 6.73
N GLU A 246 -1.76 22.33 6.13
CA GLU A 246 -3.15 22.08 5.70
C GLU A 246 -3.18 20.98 4.63
N ARG A 247 -2.25 21.00 3.68
CA ARG A 247 -2.15 19.98 2.64
C ARG A 247 -1.71 18.64 3.23
N MET A 248 -0.73 18.62 4.13
CA MET A 248 -0.31 17.41 4.84
C MET A 248 -1.48 16.81 5.62
N ARG A 249 -2.26 17.63 6.34
CA ARG A 249 -3.45 17.18 7.07
C ARG A 249 -4.52 16.64 6.13
N ALA A 250 -4.77 17.29 4.99
CA ALA A 250 -5.74 16.84 4.00
C ALA A 250 -5.42 15.48 3.40
N TYR A 251 -4.15 15.07 3.39
CA TYR A 251 -3.70 13.75 2.94
C TYR A 251 -3.39 12.77 4.08
N SER A 252 -3.62 13.14 5.34
CA SER A 252 -3.58 12.23 6.49
C SER A 252 -4.93 11.53 6.62
N LEU A 253 -4.96 10.20 6.46
CA LEU A 253 -6.20 9.46 6.20
C LEU A 253 -6.95 9.06 7.47
N ASP A 254 -6.32 9.20 8.63
CA ASP A 254 -6.97 9.09 9.95
C ASP A 254 -7.88 10.29 10.29
N GLN A 255 -7.77 11.40 9.54
CA GLN A 255 -8.51 12.63 9.83
C GLN A 255 -9.94 12.63 9.26
N ASP A 256 -10.20 11.86 8.20
CA ASP A 256 -11.48 11.93 7.46
C ASP A 256 -11.98 10.54 7.04
N VAL A 257 -12.23 9.68 8.03
CA VAL A 257 -12.79 8.35 7.79
C VAL A 257 -14.30 8.46 7.57
N SER A 258 -14.79 8.00 6.41
CA SER A 258 -16.20 7.97 6.05
C SER A 258 -16.97 6.86 6.76
N ALA A 259 -18.26 7.05 6.98
CA ALA A 259 -19.16 5.99 7.44
C ALA A 259 -19.35 4.86 6.40
N ASP A 260 -19.04 5.12 5.12
CA ASP A 260 -19.12 4.14 4.03
C ASP A 260 -17.85 3.27 3.91
N THR A 261 -16.87 3.47 4.79
CA THR A 261 -15.65 2.66 4.84
C THR A 261 -16.01 1.17 5.06
N PRO A 262 -15.52 0.26 4.20
CA PRO A 262 -15.76 -1.16 4.39
C PRO A 262 -15.06 -1.68 5.67
N PRO A 263 -15.32 -2.93 6.09
CA PRO A 263 -14.51 -3.58 7.12
C PRO A 263 -13.01 -3.54 6.78
N VAL A 264 -12.16 -3.20 7.75
CA VAL A 264 -10.72 -2.96 7.56
C VAL A 264 -9.87 -3.92 8.38
N PHE A 265 -8.91 -4.55 7.72
CA PHE A 265 -7.83 -5.32 8.31
C PHE A 265 -6.53 -4.50 8.32
N LEU A 266 -5.84 -4.48 9.46
CA LEU A 266 -4.54 -3.81 9.62
C LEU A 266 -3.49 -4.81 10.10
N ALA A 267 -2.27 -4.74 9.55
CA ALA A 267 -1.12 -5.52 10.01
C ALA A 267 0.14 -4.67 10.01
N HIS A 268 0.92 -4.69 11.11
CA HIS A 268 2.15 -3.90 11.25
C HIS A 268 3.16 -4.61 12.15
N ALA A 269 4.44 -4.35 11.96
CA ALA A 269 5.50 -4.79 12.86
C ALA A 269 5.86 -3.65 13.84
N LEU A 270 6.05 -3.99 15.12
CA LEU A 270 6.40 -3.00 16.15
C LEU A 270 7.82 -2.47 16.01
N ASP A 271 8.70 -3.21 15.34
CA ASP A 271 10.08 -2.84 15.04
C ASP A 271 10.24 -2.11 13.68
N ASP A 272 9.12 -1.66 13.06
CA ASP A 272 9.16 -0.88 11.83
C ASP A 272 9.66 0.54 12.11
N THR A 273 10.91 0.82 11.71
CA THR A 273 11.56 2.13 11.89
C THR A 273 11.39 3.06 10.69
N ALA A 274 10.89 2.56 9.56
CA ALA A 274 10.68 3.38 8.36
C ALA A 274 9.28 4.02 8.34
N VAL A 275 8.25 3.22 8.61
CA VAL A 275 6.86 3.67 8.80
C VAL A 275 6.43 3.25 10.20
N PRO A 276 6.44 4.15 11.18
CA PRO A 276 6.11 3.79 12.56
C PRO A 276 4.72 3.16 12.69
N PRO A 277 4.55 2.11 13.55
CA PRO A 277 3.27 1.40 13.73
C PRO A 277 2.14 2.30 14.25
N GLU A 278 2.47 3.48 14.75
CA GLU A 278 1.54 4.55 15.12
C GLU A 278 0.62 4.94 13.95
N ASN A 279 1.07 4.80 12.70
CA ASN A 279 0.21 4.97 11.52
C ASN A 279 -0.99 4.01 11.56
N SER A 280 -0.76 2.72 11.81
CA SER A 280 -1.84 1.73 11.95
C SER A 280 -2.70 1.97 13.18
N LEU A 281 -2.10 2.39 14.30
CA LEU A 281 -2.83 2.70 15.53
C LEU A 281 -3.73 3.94 15.37
N ALA A 282 -3.24 4.99 14.70
CA ALA A 282 -4.04 6.18 14.39
C ALA A 282 -5.24 5.83 13.50
N MET A 283 -5.00 5.03 12.43
CA MET A 283 -6.08 4.57 11.56
C MET A 283 -7.09 3.69 12.30
N LEU A 284 -6.66 2.77 13.15
CA LEU A 284 -7.54 1.96 13.98
C LEU A 284 -8.40 2.82 14.91
N ALA A 285 -7.82 3.85 15.53
CA ALA A 285 -8.56 4.78 16.39
C ALA A 285 -9.66 5.52 15.62
N ALA A 286 -9.33 6.00 14.40
CA ALA A 286 -10.27 6.68 13.52
C ALA A 286 -11.41 5.77 13.04
N LEU A 287 -11.10 4.52 12.64
CA LEU A 287 -12.09 3.51 12.25
C LEU A 287 -13.05 3.19 13.41
N ARG A 288 -12.52 2.99 14.62
CA ARG A 288 -13.33 2.72 15.82
C ARG A 288 -14.24 3.89 16.19
N ALA A 289 -13.76 5.14 16.05
CA ALA A 289 -14.58 6.34 16.29
C ALA A 289 -15.79 6.39 15.35
N ARG A 290 -15.67 5.84 14.13
CA ARG A 290 -16.75 5.71 13.15
C ARG A 290 -17.52 4.39 13.26
N ARG A 291 -17.17 3.51 14.22
CA ARG A 291 -17.77 2.18 14.41
C ARG A 291 -17.61 1.25 13.19
N ILE A 292 -16.54 1.43 12.43
CA ILE A 292 -16.19 0.54 11.33
C ILE A 292 -15.64 -0.76 11.89
N ALA A 293 -16.11 -1.91 11.39
CA ALA A 293 -15.59 -3.21 11.74
C ALA A 293 -14.11 -3.28 11.36
N SER A 294 -13.23 -3.57 12.31
CA SER A 294 -11.80 -3.54 12.07
C SER A 294 -11.05 -4.54 12.95
N GLU A 295 -9.98 -5.13 12.40
CA GLU A 295 -8.96 -5.88 13.13
C GLU A 295 -7.60 -5.26 12.91
N CYS A 296 -6.75 -5.24 13.95
CA CYS A 296 -5.37 -4.76 13.87
C CYS A 296 -4.45 -5.78 14.54
N HIS A 297 -3.47 -6.25 13.77
CA HIS A 297 -2.48 -7.23 14.22
C HIS A 297 -1.11 -6.56 14.27
N LEU A 298 -0.56 -6.43 15.48
CA LEU A 298 0.77 -5.91 15.72
C LEU A 298 1.71 -7.08 16.03
N PHE A 299 2.78 -7.21 15.26
CA PHE A 299 3.79 -8.24 15.41
C PHE A 299 5.04 -7.65 16.07
N GLU A 300 5.66 -8.40 16.96
CA GLU A 300 6.87 -7.94 17.67
C GLU A 300 7.98 -7.56 16.70
N ASN A 301 8.20 -8.38 15.67
CA ASN A 301 9.28 -8.23 14.70
C ASN A 301 8.76 -8.36 13.27
N GLY A 302 9.48 -7.79 12.32
CA GLY A 302 9.18 -7.86 10.88
C GLY A 302 9.85 -6.76 10.09
N GLY A 303 10.09 -5.62 10.72
CA GLY A 303 10.59 -4.40 10.07
C GLY A 303 9.62 -3.87 9.02
N HIS A 304 10.07 -2.91 8.21
CA HIS A 304 9.27 -2.37 7.12
C HIS A 304 9.29 -3.25 5.88
N GLY A 305 8.12 -3.43 5.26
CA GLY A 305 8.03 -4.16 4.00
C GLY A 305 8.23 -5.66 4.17
N PHE A 306 7.78 -6.24 5.28
CA PHE A 306 7.95 -7.67 5.55
C PHE A 306 7.27 -8.57 4.48
N GLY A 307 6.19 -8.11 3.83
CA GLY A 307 5.51 -8.87 2.76
C GLY A 307 5.24 -10.33 3.17
N LEU A 308 5.74 -11.26 2.37
CA LEU A 308 5.69 -12.71 2.64
C LEU A 308 7.08 -13.28 2.99
N ILE A 309 7.84 -12.63 3.87
CA ILE A 309 9.15 -13.14 4.30
C ILE A 309 8.96 -14.47 5.02
N PRO A 310 9.76 -15.53 4.73
CA PRO A 310 9.66 -16.81 5.41
C PRO A 310 10.00 -16.74 6.91
N ALA A 311 9.32 -17.53 7.74
CA ALA A 311 9.69 -17.71 9.15
C ALA A 311 11.18 -18.16 9.28
N PRO A 312 11.93 -17.76 10.36
CA PRO A 312 11.42 -17.18 11.61
C PRO A 312 11.35 -15.65 11.62
N ALA A 313 11.78 -14.98 10.57
CA ALA A 313 11.86 -13.51 10.52
C ALA A 313 10.53 -12.81 10.19
N ALA A 314 9.46 -13.58 9.95
CA ALA A 314 8.22 -13.01 9.46
C ALA A 314 7.17 -12.82 10.54
N PRO A 315 6.30 -11.80 10.42
CA PRO A 315 4.95 -11.85 10.96
C PRO A 315 4.10 -12.81 10.12
N ALA A 316 4.49 -14.07 10.06
CA ALA A 316 3.62 -15.14 9.60
C ALA A 316 2.70 -15.50 10.78
N PRO A 317 1.40 -15.46 10.64
CA PRO A 317 0.59 -15.82 9.47
C PRO A 317 -0.37 -14.71 9.01
N TRP A 318 0.07 -13.47 8.88
CA TRP A 318 -0.84 -12.37 8.55
C TRP A 318 -1.75 -12.63 7.33
N PRO A 319 -1.33 -13.35 6.25
CA PRO A 319 -2.25 -13.63 5.14
C PRO A 319 -3.41 -14.54 5.52
N ASP A 320 -3.17 -15.50 6.44
CA ASP A 320 -4.21 -16.39 6.94
C ASP A 320 -5.19 -15.64 7.84
N LEU A 321 -4.71 -14.71 8.65
CA LEU A 321 -5.54 -13.81 9.45
C LEU A 321 -6.41 -12.92 8.55
N PHE A 322 -5.82 -12.34 7.49
CA PHE A 322 -6.60 -11.58 6.49
C PHE A 322 -7.65 -12.46 5.80
N ILE A 323 -7.31 -13.67 5.34
CA ILE A 323 -8.25 -14.59 4.68
C ILE A 323 -9.40 -14.93 5.63
N ALA A 324 -9.12 -15.19 6.90
CA ALA A 324 -10.15 -15.44 7.90
C ALA A 324 -11.05 -14.22 8.12
N PHE A 325 -10.47 -13.03 8.19
CA PHE A 325 -11.20 -11.76 8.28
C PHE A 325 -12.08 -11.52 7.04
N ALA A 326 -11.54 -11.64 5.83
CA ALA A 326 -12.24 -11.42 4.59
C ALA A 326 -13.46 -12.35 4.44
N ARG A 327 -13.29 -13.65 4.77
CA ARG A 327 -14.38 -14.64 4.75
C ARG A 327 -15.51 -14.29 5.72
N ARG A 328 -15.23 -13.78 6.93
CA ARG A 328 -16.25 -13.32 7.88
C ARG A 328 -17.05 -12.12 7.34
N HIS A 329 -16.48 -11.36 6.44
CA HIS A 329 -17.10 -10.20 5.81
C HIS A 329 -17.56 -10.46 4.37
N GLY A 330 -17.68 -11.75 3.97
CA GLY A 330 -18.28 -12.14 2.71
C GLY A 330 -17.34 -12.12 1.49
N VAL A 331 -16.04 -11.99 1.69
CA VAL A 331 -15.03 -11.95 0.60
C VAL A 331 -14.13 -13.18 0.60
#